data_d467e9b4c171a624814c65196f59946b
#
_entry.id   d467e9b4c171a624814c65196f59946b
#
_cell.length_a   1.000
_cell.length_b   1.000
_cell.length_c   1.000
_cell.angle_alpha   90.00
_cell.angle_beta   90.00
_cell.angle_gamma   90.00
#
_symmetry.space_group_name_H-M   'P 1'
#
loop_
_entity.id
_entity.type
_entity.pdbx_description
1 polymer ?
#
loop_
_entity_poly.entity_id
_entity_poly.type
_entity_poly.pdbx_seq_one_letter_code
_entity_poly.pdbx_strand_id
1 'polypeptide(L)'
;MRSVVGSAMADDDFDTPPPRKRRAKAAGGKGSRVARPKRGREASFVSRWAQSFKVAIHRLMFWGAVLVFFLAVVVIAGLFSGGQVSTALKSARTAFDGAMVDAGLTVQSVTLEGRAQTAQDEIVRMLGIKRGTPMLYVDVDEARARLEALPWVKSAEVRRVWPDRINVHIIERKPVALWQNEGSVVLVDVDGHAIAGEDVSRFSSLPLVVGKGAETAVASLLGLVASQPNLKSRVKVAVRVGERRWNLRLDNGVEVRLPEEGAEAALGELVRLDREQKILARDIKAIDLRFADRFIVKLPPGSPVIAPVHPASGGRET
;
A
#
# COMPACT_ATOMS: atom_id res chain seq x y z
N MET A 1 34.77 21.22 36.14
CA MET A 1 35.21 20.10 37.03
C MET A 1 35.12 18.86 36.14
N ARG A 2 36.25 18.48 35.76
CA ARG A 2 37.02 17.25 36.02
C ARG A 2 36.34 16.03 35.44
N SER A 3 36.86 15.51 34.37
CA SER A 3 38.09 14.69 34.18
C SER A 3 37.74 13.21 34.35
N VAL A 4 38.12 12.16 33.60
CA VAL A 4 39.40 11.91 32.88
C VAL A 4 39.23 10.50 32.36
N VAL A 5 39.50 10.19 31.06
CA VAL A 5 40.71 9.47 30.59
C VAL A 5 40.76 7.99 31.03
N GLY A 6 40.95 7.02 30.18
CA GLY A 6 42.00 6.71 29.29
C GLY A 6 41.71 5.35 28.66
N SER A 7 42.07 5.14 27.41
CA SER A 7 43.42 4.83 26.93
C SER A 7 43.89 3.46 27.44
N ALA A 8 44.29 2.52 26.62
CA ALA A 8 45.15 2.40 25.51
C ALA A 8 45.22 0.91 25.19
N MET A 9 45.29 0.52 23.95
CA MET A 9 46.52 0.30 23.19
C MET A 9 47.25 -1.01 23.44
N ALA A 10 47.38 -1.72 22.38
CA ALA A 10 48.56 -2.24 21.70
C ALA A 10 48.98 -3.63 22.21
N ASP A 11 49.53 -4.52 21.53
CA ASP A 11 50.19 -4.67 20.24
C ASP A 11 50.46 -6.15 20.07
N ASP A 12 50.50 -6.57 18.86
CA ASP A 12 51.54 -7.25 18.13
C ASP A 12 52.31 -8.40 18.81
N ASP A 13 52.37 -9.52 18.15
CA ASP A 13 53.54 -10.06 17.48
C ASP A 13 53.38 -11.55 17.20
N PHE A 14 53.39 -11.88 15.96
CA PHE A 14 54.48 -12.47 15.15
C PHE A 14 55.11 -13.75 15.71
N ASP A 15 54.95 -14.79 14.94
CA ASP A 15 56.02 -15.50 14.29
C ASP A 15 56.40 -16.91 14.75
N THR A 16 56.34 -17.77 13.80
CA THR A 16 57.25 -18.85 13.35
C THR A 16 57.30 -20.20 14.07
N PRO A 17 57.23 -21.27 13.27
CA PRO A 17 57.56 -22.63 13.67
C PRO A 17 59.06 -22.90 13.52
N PRO A 18 59.68 -23.86 14.08
CA PRO A 18 59.84 -25.25 13.74
C PRO A 18 60.42 -26.11 14.89
N PRO A 19 61.09 -27.24 14.73
CA PRO A 19 61.50 -28.02 13.56
C PRO A 19 61.30 -29.57 13.64
N ARG A 20 61.43 -30.16 12.50
CA ARG A 20 61.64 -31.62 12.30
C ARG A 20 62.81 -32.19 13.08
N LYS A 21 62.62 -33.37 13.68
CA LYS A 21 63.78 -34.35 13.86
C LYS A 21 63.33 -35.77 13.54
N ARG A 22 64.29 -36.38 12.96
CA ARG A 22 64.40 -37.67 12.25
C ARG A 22 64.33 -38.89 13.15
N ARG A 23 63.82 -39.98 12.55
CA ARG A 23 64.25 -41.38 12.57
C ARG A 23 64.77 -42.01 13.88
N ALA A 24 64.08 -43.12 14.24
CA ALA A 24 64.77 -44.37 14.48
C ALA A 24 63.88 -45.59 14.24
N LYS A 25 64.43 -46.59 13.57
CA LYS A 25 63.89 -47.91 13.29
C LYS A 25 64.17 -48.84 14.50
N ALA A 26 63.19 -49.70 14.83
CA ALA A 26 63.44 -51.10 15.30
C ALA A 26 62.08 -51.77 15.52
N ALA A 27 61.73 -52.71 14.78
CA ALA A 27 61.81 -54.17 14.97
C ALA A 27 60.80 -54.74 15.98
N GLY A 28 59.87 -55.49 15.45
CA GLY A 28 59.47 -56.82 15.89
C GLY A 28 58.55 -56.96 17.10
N GLY A 29 57.33 -57.43 16.84
CA GLY A 29 56.45 -57.92 17.92
C GLY A 29 55.13 -58.44 17.38
N LYS A 30 55.01 -59.75 17.29
CA LYS A 30 53.72 -60.45 16.98
C LYS A 30 52.66 -60.18 18.04
N GLY A 31 51.44 -60.08 17.64
CA GLY A 31 50.42 -60.61 18.51
C GLY A 31 49.15 -59.75 18.66
N SER A 32 48.08 -60.37 18.38
CA SER A 32 46.66 -60.14 18.74
C SER A 32 45.81 -59.20 17.89
N ARG A 33 44.96 -59.85 17.12
CA ARG A 33 43.82 -59.28 16.50
C ARG A 33 42.82 -58.83 17.56
N VAL A 34 42.77 -57.53 17.86
CA VAL A 34 41.66 -56.94 18.59
C VAL A 34 40.60 -56.56 17.58
N ALA A 35 39.42 -57.12 17.75
CA ALA A 35 38.28 -56.86 16.96
C ALA A 35 37.88 -55.37 17.06
N ARG A 36 37.82 -54.66 15.92
CA ARG A 36 37.30 -53.34 15.84
C ARG A 36 35.81 -53.39 16.18
N PRO A 37 35.30 -52.55 17.10
CA PRO A 37 33.90 -52.39 17.30
C PRO A 37 33.30 -51.74 16.02
N LYS A 38 32.25 -52.38 15.46
CA LYS A 38 31.45 -51.84 14.40
C LYS A 38 30.85 -50.50 14.91
N ARG A 39 31.32 -49.39 14.37
CA ARG A 39 30.65 -48.10 14.53
C ARG A 39 29.20 -48.29 14.02
N GLY A 40 28.26 -48.29 14.97
CA GLY A 40 26.86 -48.21 14.67
C GLY A 40 26.63 -46.98 13.77
N ARG A 41 26.04 -47.19 12.59
CA ARG A 41 25.54 -46.12 11.76
C ARG A 41 24.47 -45.38 12.57
N GLU A 42 24.84 -44.23 13.10
CA GLU A 42 23.83 -43.33 13.62
C GLU A 42 22.88 -43.00 12.45
N ALA A 43 21.64 -43.48 12.57
CA ALA A 43 20.61 -43.15 11.62
C ALA A 43 20.46 -41.62 11.66
N SER A 44 20.78 -40.98 10.55
CA SER A 44 20.76 -39.52 10.45
C SER A 44 19.40 -38.96 10.90
N PHE A 45 19.41 -37.85 11.58
CA PHE A 45 18.22 -37.11 12.04
C PHE A 45 17.16 -36.95 10.91
N VAL A 46 17.65 -36.82 9.68
CA VAL A 46 16.85 -36.74 8.45
C VAL A 46 16.02 -38.01 8.19
N SER A 47 16.56 -39.21 8.50
CA SER A 47 15.81 -40.46 8.27
C SER A 47 14.67 -40.67 9.27
N ARG A 48 14.81 -40.17 10.50
CA ARG A 48 13.74 -40.22 11.50
C ARG A 48 12.63 -39.20 11.16
N TRP A 49 13.01 -38.06 10.64
CA TRP A 49 12.04 -37.01 10.20
C TRP A 49 11.23 -37.48 8.98
N ALA A 50 11.90 -38.13 8.02
CA ALA A 50 11.28 -38.72 6.84
C ALA A 50 10.30 -39.86 7.17
N GLN A 51 10.59 -40.66 8.20
CA GLN A 51 9.67 -41.70 8.67
C GLN A 51 8.44 -41.13 9.37
N SER A 52 8.61 -40.09 10.22
CA SER A 52 7.50 -39.40 10.88
C SER A 52 6.59 -38.72 9.87
N PHE A 53 7.15 -38.15 8.82
CA PHE A 53 6.39 -37.50 7.74
C PHE A 53 5.58 -38.51 6.92
N LYS A 54 6.14 -39.68 6.61
CA LYS A 54 5.42 -40.78 5.95
C LYS A 54 4.24 -41.27 6.76
N VAL A 55 4.41 -41.44 8.08
CA VAL A 55 3.33 -41.86 8.98
C VAL A 55 2.21 -40.81 9.06
N ALA A 56 2.59 -39.51 9.09
CA ALA A 56 1.60 -38.41 9.08
C ALA A 56 0.81 -38.36 7.77
N ILE A 57 1.47 -38.55 6.61
CA ILE A 57 0.80 -38.62 5.30
C ILE A 57 -0.12 -39.83 5.22
N HIS A 58 0.31 -41.02 5.68
CA HIS A 58 -0.53 -42.21 5.68
C HIS A 58 -1.77 -42.05 6.60
N ARG A 59 -1.60 -41.42 7.75
CA ARG A 59 -2.74 -41.06 8.62
C ARG A 59 -3.68 -40.08 7.95
N LEU A 60 -3.16 -39.04 7.30
CA LEU A 60 -3.97 -38.08 6.58
C LEU A 60 -4.70 -38.71 5.40
N MET A 61 -4.01 -39.57 4.63
CA MET A 61 -4.62 -40.33 3.54
C MET A 61 -5.68 -41.33 4.05
N PHE A 62 -5.41 -42.01 5.16
CA PHE A 62 -6.37 -42.92 5.80
C PHE A 62 -7.65 -42.18 6.24
N TRP A 63 -7.50 -41.07 6.96
CA TRP A 63 -8.64 -40.25 7.37
C TRP A 63 -9.36 -39.59 6.19
N GLY A 64 -8.62 -39.22 5.14
CA GLY A 64 -9.19 -38.76 3.87
C GLY A 64 -10.00 -39.86 3.17
N ALA A 65 -9.48 -41.07 3.12
CA ALA A 65 -10.19 -42.22 2.54
C ALA A 65 -11.43 -42.58 3.36
N VAL A 66 -11.35 -42.53 4.70
CA VAL A 66 -12.50 -42.74 5.60
C VAL A 66 -13.57 -41.67 5.39
N LEU A 67 -13.18 -40.42 5.22
CA LEU A 67 -14.10 -39.32 4.92
C LEU A 67 -14.80 -39.52 3.56
N VAL A 68 -14.03 -39.84 2.53
CA VAL A 68 -14.58 -40.13 1.17
C VAL A 68 -15.52 -41.34 1.20
N PHE A 69 -15.16 -42.41 1.90
CA PHE A 69 -16.01 -43.55 2.10
C PHE A 69 -17.32 -43.19 2.81
N PHE A 70 -17.23 -42.43 3.88
CA PHE A 70 -18.41 -41.93 4.61
C PHE A 70 -19.32 -41.07 3.72
N LEU A 71 -18.70 -40.19 2.91
CA LEU A 71 -19.41 -39.32 1.97
C LEU A 71 -20.09 -40.18 0.89
N ALA A 72 -19.41 -41.22 0.37
CA ALA A 72 -19.97 -42.15 -0.59
C ALA A 72 -21.14 -42.95 0.00
N VAL A 73 -21.04 -43.43 1.23
CA VAL A 73 -22.13 -44.11 1.94
C VAL A 73 -23.32 -43.19 2.15
N VAL A 74 -23.08 -41.92 2.50
CA VAL A 74 -24.16 -40.92 2.63
C VAL A 74 -24.84 -40.64 1.30
N VAL A 75 -24.07 -40.53 0.21
CA VAL A 75 -24.62 -40.34 -1.14
C VAL A 75 -25.43 -41.58 -1.59
N ILE A 76 -24.91 -42.79 -1.38
CA ILE A 76 -25.59 -44.03 -1.73
C ILE A 76 -26.86 -44.21 -0.90
N ALA A 77 -26.78 -43.95 0.43
CA ALA A 77 -27.98 -43.99 1.29
C ALA A 77 -29.01 -42.93 0.87
N GLY A 78 -28.56 -41.79 0.32
CA GLY A 78 -29.41 -40.73 -0.22
C GLY A 78 -30.15 -41.08 -1.48
N LEU A 79 -29.52 -41.81 -2.35
CA LEU A 79 -30.15 -42.29 -3.57
C LEU A 79 -31.27 -43.33 -3.29
N PHE A 80 -31.15 -44.04 -2.15
CA PHE A 80 -32.14 -45.09 -1.78
C PHE A 80 -33.22 -44.63 -0.78
N SER A 81 -33.04 -43.46 -0.13
CA SER A 81 -33.93 -43.05 0.96
C SER A 81 -34.64 -41.71 0.75
N GLY A 82 -35.16 -41.46 -0.44
CA GLY A 82 -35.91 -40.25 -0.83
C GLY A 82 -36.27 -39.29 0.29
N GLY A 83 -35.47 -38.20 0.43
CA GLY A 83 -35.77 -37.08 1.39
C GLY A 83 -35.07 -37.14 2.76
N GLN A 84 -34.59 -38.29 3.23
CA GLN A 84 -33.96 -38.38 4.58
C GLN A 84 -32.52 -37.81 4.59
N VAL A 85 -31.85 -37.74 3.45
CA VAL A 85 -30.47 -37.17 3.35
C VAL A 85 -30.44 -35.69 3.61
N SER A 86 -31.45 -34.97 3.12
CA SER A 86 -31.55 -33.53 3.37
C SER A 86 -31.72 -33.21 4.86
N THR A 87 -32.45 -34.08 5.58
CA THR A 87 -32.66 -33.95 7.00
C THR A 87 -31.39 -34.32 7.79
N ALA A 88 -30.70 -35.40 7.39
CA ALA A 88 -29.45 -35.81 8.03
C ALA A 88 -28.32 -34.77 7.80
N LEU A 89 -28.22 -34.18 6.61
CA LEU A 89 -27.30 -33.09 6.33
C LEU A 89 -27.61 -31.84 7.15
N LYS A 90 -28.88 -31.48 7.29
CA LYS A 90 -29.29 -30.36 8.17
C LYS A 90 -28.95 -30.63 9.63
N SER A 91 -29.23 -31.84 10.12
CA SER A 91 -28.89 -32.22 11.49
C SER A 91 -27.38 -32.27 11.75
N ALA A 92 -26.57 -32.74 10.77
CA ALA A 92 -25.13 -32.72 10.89
C ALA A 92 -24.58 -31.28 10.91
N ARG A 93 -25.16 -30.40 10.11
CA ARG A 93 -24.78 -28.98 10.08
C ARG A 93 -25.13 -28.30 11.41
N THR A 94 -26.34 -28.51 11.93
CA THR A 94 -26.72 -27.91 13.22
C THR A 94 -25.91 -28.46 14.40
N ALA A 95 -25.54 -29.74 14.36
CA ALA A 95 -24.64 -30.32 15.37
C ALA A 95 -23.23 -29.76 15.28
N PHE A 96 -22.72 -29.52 14.07
CA PHE A 96 -21.42 -28.87 13.85
C PHE A 96 -21.45 -27.41 14.31
N ASP A 97 -22.51 -26.67 13.97
CA ASP A 97 -22.67 -25.28 14.40
C ASP A 97 -22.74 -25.21 15.95
N GLY A 98 -23.47 -26.14 16.59
CA GLY A 98 -23.52 -26.26 18.07
C GLY A 98 -22.13 -26.53 18.66
N ALA A 99 -21.39 -27.47 18.10
CA ALA A 99 -20.04 -27.78 18.58
C ALA A 99 -19.07 -26.58 18.40
N MET A 100 -19.25 -25.76 17.37
CA MET A 100 -18.46 -24.52 17.18
C MET A 100 -18.79 -23.49 18.26
N VAL A 101 -20.08 -23.35 18.62
CA VAL A 101 -20.54 -22.47 19.71
C VAL A 101 -19.96 -22.94 21.03
N ASP A 102 -20.08 -24.22 21.35
CA ASP A 102 -19.62 -24.82 22.61
C ASP A 102 -18.10 -24.75 22.78
N ALA A 103 -17.37 -24.84 21.64
CA ALA A 103 -15.92 -24.66 21.60
C ALA A 103 -15.49 -23.18 21.67
N GLY A 104 -16.40 -22.23 21.71
CA GLY A 104 -16.10 -20.79 21.72
C GLY A 104 -15.56 -20.26 20.38
N LEU A 105 -15.77 -21.01 19.27
CA LEU A 105 -15.26 -20.67 17.92
C LEU A 105 -16.28 -19.83 17.13
N THR A 106 -16.85 -18.83 17.76
CA THR A 106 -17.82 -17.91 17.16
C THR A 106 -17.37 -16.47 17.36
N VAL A 107 -17.67 -15.61 16.39
CA VAL A 107 -17.31 -14.19 16.45
C VAL A 107 -17.97 -13.53 17.66
N GLN A 108 -17.17 -13.11 18.65
CA GLN A 108 -17.61 -12.35 19.81
C GLN A 108 -17.30 -10.87 19.68
N SER A 109 -16.18 -10.55 19.03
CA SER A 109 -15.73 -9.17 18.89
C SER A 109 -15.10 -8.89 17.54
N VAL A 110 -15.23 -7.64 17.10
CA VAL A 110 -14.54 -7.12 15.92
C VAL A 110 -13.66 -5.95 16.38
N THR A 111 -12.36 -6.05 16.15
CA THR A 111 -11.42 -4.95 16.37
C THR A 111 -11.24 -4.18 15.07
N LEU A 112 -11.36 -2.86 15.13
CA LEU A 112 -11.26 -1.98 13.99
C LEU A 112 -10.12 -0.98 14.21
N GLU A 113 -9.18 -0.93 13.25
CA GLU A 113 -8.01 -0.06 13.27
C GLU A 113 -7.88 0.73 11.96
N GLY A 114 -7.22 1.90 12.04
CA GLY A 114 -6.90 2.71 10.86
C GLY A 114 -8.01 3.64 10.39
N ARG A 115 -9.14 3.69 11.08
CA ARG A 115 -10.29 4.54 10.76
C ARG A 115 -10.06 6.00 11.21
N ALA A 116 -10.40 6.96 10.36
CA ALA A 116 -10.42 8.38 10.67
C ALA A 116 -11.73 9.07 10.23
N GLN A 117 -12.13 8.92 8.97
CA GLN A 117 -13.29 9.59 8.37
C GLN A 117 -14.51 8.67 8.27
N THR A 118 -14.31 7.39 7.98
CA THR A 118 -15.41 6.44 7.78
C THR A 118 -16.16 6.18 9.10
N ALA A 119 -17.48 6.21 9.07
CA ALA A 119 -18.30 5.93 10.24
C ALA A 119 -18.17 4.46 10.66
N GLN A 120 -18.03 4.22 11.96
CA GLN A 120 -17.84 2.86 12.48
C GLN A 120 -19.03 1.94 12.16
N ASP A 121 -20.24 2.45 12.28
CA ASP A 121 -21.46 1.71 12.01
C ASP A 121 -21.60 1.35 10.52
N GLU A 122 -21.08 2.18 9.62
CA GLU A 122 -21.02 1.89 8.21
C GLU A 122 -20.06 0.73 7.91
N ILE A 123 -18.85 0.75 8.52
CA ILE A 123 -17.88 -0.34 8.40
C ILE A 123 -18.48 -1.65 8.91
N VAL A 124 -19.12 -1.64 10.08
CA VAL A 124 -19.74 -2.83 10.67
C VAL A 124 -20.88 -3.36 9.79
N ARG A 125 -21.71 -2.48 9.21
CA ARG A 125 -22.74 -2.88 8.25
C ARG A 125 -22.16 -3.53 6.99
N MET A 126 -21.13 -2.90 6.40
CA MET A 126 -20.50 -3.42 5.19
C MET A 126 -19.73 -4.70 5.44
N LEU A 127 -19.12 -4.85 6.60
CA LEU A 127 -18.46 -6.09 7.03
C LEU A 127 -19.42 -7.29 6.99
N GLY A 128 -20.71 -7.07 7.36
CA GLY A 128 -21.75 -8.08 7.26
C GLY A 128 -21.58 -9.30 8.19
N ILE A 129 -20.66 -9.23 9.14
CA ILE A 129 -20.38 -10.30 10.11
C ILE A 129 -21.21 -10.03 11.36
N LYS A 130 -22.01 -11.02 11.76
CA LYS A 130 -22.83 -10.95 12.98
C LYS A 130 -22.12 -11.62 14.14
N ARG A 131 -22.37 -11.10 15.35
CA ARG A 131 -21.94 -11.77 16.57
C ARG A 131 -22.57 -13.17 16.65
N GLY A 132 -21.80 -14.17 17.07
CA GLY A 132 -22.23 -15.57 17.12
C GLY A 132 -22.06 -16.32 15.80
N THR A 133 -21.63 -15.67 14.70
CA THR A 133 -21.30 -16.38 13.46
C THR A 133 -20.11 -17.29 13.69
N PRO A 134 -20.18 -18.60 13.31
CA PRO A 134 -19.03 -19.48 13.40
C PRO A 134 -17.84 -18.93 12.62
N MET A 135 -16.65 -18.94 13.22
CA MET A 135 -15.44 -18.34 12.63
C MET A 135 -15.06 -18.92 11.26
N LEU A 136 -15.38 -20.18 11.01
CA LEU A 136 -15.13 -20.87 9.75
C LEU A 136 -16.02 -20.36 8.60
N TYR A 137 -17.19 -19.83 8.91
CA TYR A 137 -18.14 -19.32 7.91
C TYR A 137 -17.92 -17.85 7.55
N VAL A 138 -17.03 -17.17 8.27
CA VAL A 138 -16.67 -15.80 7.93
C VAL A 138 -15.82 -15.82 6.67
N ASP A 139 -16.34 -15.32 5.56
CA ASP A 139 -15.55 -15.09 4.36
C ASP A 139 -14.80 -13.75 4.50
N VAL A 140 -13.51 -13.84 4.77
CA VAL A 140 -12.67 -12.64 4.99
C VAL A 140 -12.37 -11.90 3.68
N ASP A 141 -12.33 -12.60 2.55
CA ASP A 141 -12.05 -12.00 1.26
C ASP A 141 -13.28 -11.22 0.76
N GLU A 142 -14.47 -11.81 0.91
CA GLU A 142 -15.72 -11.12 0.61
C GLU A 142 -15.93 -9.91 1.55
N ALA A 143 -15.65 -10.06 2.84
CA ALA A 143 -15.72 -8.97 3.81
C ALA A 143 -14.76 -7.83 3.46
N ARG A 144 -13.52 -8.16 3.05
CA ARG A 144 -12.54 -7.21 2.56
C ARG A 144 -13.05 -6.47 1.33
N ALA A 145 -13.54 -7.20 0.31
CA ALA A 145 -14.04 -6.59 -0.92
C ALA A 145 -15.19 -5.61 -0.66
N ARG A 146 -16.10 -5.94 0.28
CA ARG A 146 -17.18 -5.05 0.70
C ARG A 146 -16.67 -3.78 1.37
N LEU A 147 -15.63 -3.87 2.21
CA LEU A 147 -15.02 -2.69 2.84
C LEU A 147 -14.27 -1.82 1.83
N GLU A 148 -13.57 -2.41 0.86
CA GLU A 148 -12.88 -1.69 -0.21
C GLU A 148 -13.84 -0.99 -1.20
N ALA A 149 -15.12 -1.38 -1.21
CA ALA A 149 -16.16 -0.68 -1.97
C ALA A 149 -16.61 0.65 -1.31
N LEU A 150 -16.25 0.91 -0.06
CA LEU A 150 -16.52 2.18 0.59
C LEU A 150 -15.69 3.30 -0.02
N PRO A 151 -16.24 4.48 -0.31
CA PRO A 151 -15.53 5.57 -0.99
C PRO A 151 -14.25 6.01 -0.29
N TRP A 152 -14.25 6.02 1.04
CA TRP A 152 -13.12 6.43 1.85
C TRP A 152 -12.05 5.35 2.03
N VAL A 153 -12.35 4.09 1.74
CA VAL A 153 -11.42 3.00 1.97
C VAL A 153 -10.51 2.83 0.76
N LYS A 154 -9.21 3.01 0.96
CA LYS A 154 -8.18 2.74 -0.05
C LYS A 154 -7.87 1.25 -0.12
N SER A 155 -7.74 0.61 1.05
CA SER A 155 -7.52 -0.83 1.19
C SER A 155 -8.02 -1.30 2.55
N ALA A 156 -8.40 -2.55 2.63
CA ALA A 156 -8.82 -3.19 3.85
C ALA A 156 -8.10 -4.53 4.04
N GLU A 157 -7.83 -4.88 5.27
CA GLU A 157 -7.33 -6.18 5.66
C GLU A 157 -8.28 -6.76 6.72
N VAL A 158 -8.79 -7.95 6.47
CA VAL A 158 -9.69 -8.66 7.39
C VAL A 158 -9.04 -9.98 7.78
N ARG A 159 -8.79 -10.17 9.07
CA ARG A 159 -8.13 -11.37 9.60
C ARG A 159 -8.96 -12.03 10.69
N ARG A 160 -8.99 -13.36 10.67
CA ARG A 160 -9.51 -14.14 11.79
C ARG A 160 -8.44 -14.23 12.86
N VAL A 161 -8.79 -13.84 14.09
CA VAL A 161 -7.95 -13.98 15.29
C VAL A 161 -8.63 -14.98 16.21
N TRP A 162 -8.17 -16.20 16.16
CA TRP A 162 -8.72 -17.30 16.97
C TRP A 162 -8.60 -17.03 18.46
N PRO A 163 -9.58 -17.45 19.28
CA PRO A 163 -10.73 -18.28 18.90
C PRO A 163 -11.97 -17.52 18.39
N ASP A 164 -12.13 -16.21 18.68
CA ASP A 164 -13.43 -15.54 18.67
C ASP A 164 -13.42 -14.10 18.13
N ARG A 165 -12.30 -13.65 17.53
CA ARG A 165 -12.16 -12.26 17.08
C ARG A 165 -11.91 -12.12 15.59
N ILE A 166 -12.46 -11.05 15.03
CA ILE A 166 -12.09 -10.56 13.70
C ILE A 166 -11.30 -9.26 13.87
N ASN A 167 -10.12 -9.19 13.28
CA ASN A 167 -9.37 -7.94 13.18
C ASN A 167 -9.57 -7.35 11.78
N VAL A 168 -9.97 -6.09 11.75
CA VAL A 168 -10.15 -5.28 10.55
C VAL A 168 -9.19 -4.12 10.62
N HIS A 169 -8.28 -4.05 9.67
CA HIS A 169 -7.40 -2.90 9.50
C HIS A 169 -7.72 -2.23 8.17
N ILE A 170 -8.03 -0.92 8.20
CA ILE A 170 -8.32 -0.14 6.99
C ILE A 170 -7.30 0.96 6.80
N ILE A 171 -7.00 1.24 5.55
CA ILE A 171 -6.25 2.42 5.14
C ILE A 171 -7.22 3.32 4.39
N GLU A 172 -7.46 4.51 4.94
CA GLU A 172 -8.35 5.47 4.30
C GLU A 172 -7.65 6.29 3.23
N ARG A 173 -8.42 6.72 2.23
CA ARG A 173 -7.99 7.64 1.18
C ARG A 173 -7.73 9.02 1.78
N LYS A 174 -6.72 9.69 1.26
CA LYS A 174 -6.39 11.08 1.63
C LYS A 174 -6.77 11.99 0.48
N PRO A 175 -7.80 12.83 0.62
CA PRO A 175 -8.18 13.76 -0.43
C PRO A 175 -7.08 14.80 -0.63
N VAL A 176 -6.76 15.10 -1.88
CA VAL A 176 -5.71 16.04 -2.27
C VAL A 176 -6.23 17.21 -3.09
N ALA A 177 -7.42 17.06 -3.67
CA ALA A 177 -8.09 18.11 -4.44
C ALA A 177 -9.63 17.92 -4.43
N LEU A 178 -10.34 18.96 -4.75
CA LEU A 178 -11.74 18.94 -5.17
C LEU A 178 -11.76 18.77 -6.68
N TRP A 179 -12.52 17.83 -7.20
CA TRP A 179 -12.66 17.62 -8.65
C TRP A 179 -14.06 18.01 -9.10
N GLN A 180 -14.11 18.94 -10.05
CA GLN A 180 -15.36 19.35 -10.70
C GLN A 180 -15.43 18.79 -12.11
N ASN A 181 -16.44 17.98 -12.35
CA ASN A 181 -16.77 17.45 -13.66
C ASN A 181 -18.30 17.47 -13.87
N GLU A 182 -18.74 17.94 -15.02
CA GLU A 182 -20.18 17.98 -15.41
C GLU A 182 -21.12 18.55 -14.33
N GLY A 183 -20.65 19.57 -13.61
CA GLY A 183 -21.43 20.26 -12.58
C GLY A 183 -21.37 19.62 -11.19
N SER A 184 -20.83 18.42 -11.05
CA SER A 184 -20.62 17.76 -9.77
C SER A 184 -19.25 18.09 -9.21
N VAL A 185 -19.14 18.25 -7.88
CA VAL A 185 -17.86 18.43 -7.17
C VAL A 185 -17.71 17.29 -6.17
N VAL A 186 -16.62 16.55 -6.28
CA VAL A 186 -16.27 15.45 -5.38
C VAL A 186 -14.83 15.59 -4.92
N LEU A 187 -14.46 14.90 -3.84
CA LEU A 187 -13.07 14.79 -3.43
C LEU A 187 -12.33 13.81 -4.34
N VAL A 188 -11.03 14.03 -4.55
CA VAL A 188 -10.16 13.10 -5.28
C VAL A 188 -8.88 12.88 -4.48
N ASP A 189 -8.42 11.62 -4.46
CA ASP A 189 -7.13 11.25 -3.87
C ASP A 189 -5.98 11.37 -4.89
N VAL A 190 -4.76 11.12 -4.43
CA VAL A 190 -3.56 11.19 -5.26
C VAL A 190 -3.54 10.14 -6.39
N ASP A 191 -4.27 9.05 -6.23
CA ASP A 191 -4.36 7.97 -7.23
C ASP A 191 -5.46 8.25 -8.27
N GLY A 192 -6.18 9.37 -8.14
CA GLY A 192 -7.26 9.76 -9.05
C GLY A 192 -8.62 9.15 -8.73
N HIS A 193 -8.77 8.51 -7.56
CA HIS A 193 -10.05 7.95 -7.15
C HIS A 193 -10.96 9.02 -6.55
N ALA A 194 -12.20 9.06 -7.03
CA ALA A 194 -13.23 9.93 -6.49
C ALA A 194 -13.75 9.40 -5.15
N ILE A 195 -13.81 10.29 -4.15
CA ILE A 195 -14.42 10.03 -2.84
C ILE A 195 -15.76 10.75 -2.83
N ALA A 196 -16.81 10.01 -3.16
CA ALA A 196 -18.17 10.54 -3.29
C ALA A 196 -18.92 10.50 -1.94
N GLY A 197 -20.04 11.26 -1.87
CA GLY A 197 -20.97 11.20 -0.75
C GLY A 197 -20.61 12.07 0.47
N GLU A 198 -19.58 12.91 0.37
CA GLU A 198 -19.12 13.79 1.46
C GLU A 198 -19.51 15.25 1.27
N ASP A 199 -19.64 15.95 2.39
CA ASP A 199 -19.73 17.40 2.40
C ASP A 199 -18.37 18.02 2.06
N VAL A 200 -18.23 18.41 0.78
CA VAL A 200 -16.99 19.00 0.24
C VAL A 200 -16.61 20.33 0.89
N SER A 201 -17.56 20.99 1.59
CA SER A 201 -17.31 22.29 2.26
C SER A 201 -16.21 22.20 3.32
N ARG A 202 -16.08 21.07 4.00
CA ARG A 202 -15.03 20.78 4.99
C ARG A 202 -13.62 20.76 4.39
N PHE A 203 -13.53 20.61 3.08
CA PHE A 203 -12.29 20.47 2.32
C PHE A 203 -12.03 21.66 1.40
N SER A 204 -12.69 22.80 1.65
CA SER A 204 -12.58 24.03 0.84
C SER A 204 -11.16 24.61 0.76
N SER A 205 -10.24 24.19 1.63
CA SER A 205 -8.83 24.56 1.57
C SER A 205 -8.04 23.82 0.48
N LEU A 206 -8.59 22.71 -0.04
CA LEU A 206 -7.94 21.97 -1.13
C LEU A 206 -8.13 22.72 -2.46
N PRO A 207 -7.16 22.57 -3.40
CA PRO A 207 -7.30 23.14 -4.73
C PRO A 207 -8.43 22.49 -5.50
N LEU A 208 -9.14 23.28 -6.31
CA LEU A 208 -10.16 22.80 -7.22
C LEU A 208 -9.52 22.41 -8.55
N VAL A 209 -9.68 21.17 -8.97
CA VAL A 209 -9.31 20.70 -10.31
C VAL A 209 -10.58 20.56 -11.16
N VAL A 210 -10.54 21.01 -12.39
CA VAL A 210 -11.72 21.10 -13.26
C VAL A 210 -11.45 20.40 -14.59
N GLY A 211 -12.45 19.66 -15.05
CA GLY A 211 -12.46 19.09 -16.39
C GLY A 211 -12.25 17.57 -16.40
N LYS A 212 -12.48 17.02 -17.58
CA LYS A 212 -12.33 15.59 -17.85
C LYS A 212 -10.85 15.19 -17.79
N GLY A 213 -10.55 14.05 -17.16
CA GLY A 213 -9.19 13.55 -16.96
C GLY A 213 -8.36 14.34 -15.94
N ALA A 214 -8.96 15.33 -15.25
CA ALA A 214 -8.27 16.09 -14.21
C ALA A 214 -8.00 15.22 -12.97
N GLU A 215 -8.91 14.29 -12.65
CA GLU A 215 -8.80 13.36 -11.53
C GLU A 215 -7.58 12.46 -11.65
N THR A 216 -7.35 11.88 -12.81
CA THR A 216 -6.21 10.97 -13.04
C THR A 216 -4.88 11.71 -13.17
N ALA A 217 -4.92 12.99 -13.52
CA ALA A 217 -3.74 13.82 -13.68
C ALA A 217 -3.42 14.69 -12.43
N VAL A 218 -4.18 14.53 -11.33
CA VAL A 218 -4.00 15.35 -10.12
C VAL A 218 -2.62 15.16 -9.50
N ALA A 219 -2.09 13.92 -9.48
CA ALA A 219 -0.77 13.65 -8.93
C ALA A 219 0.33 14.42 -9.69
N SER A 220 0.28 14.41 -11.02
CA SER A 220 1.24 15.14 -11.86
C SER A 220 1.14 16.66 -11.67
N LEU A 221 -0.07 17.19 -11.54
CA LEU A 221 -0.30 18.60 -11.22
C LEU A 221 0.31 18.98 -9.87
N LEU A 222 0.05 18.16 -8.83
CA LEU A 222 0.59 18.41 -7.49
C LEU A 222 2.10 18.35 -7.47
N GLY A 223 2.72 17.40 -8.20
CA GLY A 223 4.17 17.33 -8.40
C GLY A 223 4.70 18.57 -9.08
N LEU A 224 4.05 19.01 -10.15
CA LEU A 224 4.41 20.20 -10.89
C LEU A 224 4.40 21.48 -10.03
N VAL A 225 3.35 21.71 -9.26
CA VAL A 225 3.27 22.90 -8.40
C VAL A 225 4.11 22.78 -7.14
N ALA A 226 4.43 21.55 -6.68
CA ALA A 226 5.28 21.32 -5.52
C ALA A 226 6.75 21.76 -5.78
N SER A 227 7.20 21.72 -7.03
CA SER A 227 8.52 22.23 -7.42
C SER A 227 8.66 23.75 -7.17
N GLN A 228 7.54 24.46 -7.04
CA GLN A 228 7.47 25.92 -6.85
C GLN A 228 6.62 26.29 -5.62
N PRO A 229 7.16 26.21 -4.38
CA PRO A 229 6.38 26.36 -3.14
C PRO A 229 5.62 27.69 -3.04
N ASN A 230 6.21 28.78 -3.53
CA ASN A 230 5.58 30.12 -3.51
C ASN A 230 4.34 30.19 -4.43
N LEU A 231 4.34 29.42 -5.51
CA LEU A 231 3.21 29.35 -6.43
C LEU A 231 2.16 28.38 -5.92
N LYS A 232 2.58 27.26 -5.32
CA LYS A 232 1.70 26.22 -4.78
C LYS A 232 0.63 26.79 -3.84
N SER A 233 1.00 27.66 -2.91
CA SER A 233 0.05 28.27 -1.94
C SER A 233 -0.96 29.21 -2.60
N ARG A 234 -0.64 29.72 -3.78
CA ARG A 234 -1.47 30.67 -4.53
C ARG A 234 -2.41 30.01 -5.51
N VAL A 235 -2.15 28.75 -5.94
CA VAL A 235 -3.04 28.04 -6.88
C VAL A 235 -4.35 27.67 -6.18
N LYS A 236 -5.46 28.21 -6.67
CA LYS A 236 -6.82 27.91 -6.17
C LYS A 236 -7.58 26.98 -7.09
N VAL A 237 -7.42 27.15 -8.41
CA VAL A 237 -8.11 26.33 -9.40
C VAL A 237 -7.11 25.90 -10.47
N ALA A 238 -7.19 24.65 -10.89
CA ALA A 238 -6.46 24.13 -12.03
C ALA A 238 -7.44 23.51 -13.03
N VAL A 239 -7.47 24.02 -14.25
CA VAL A 239 -8.36 23.53 -15.31
C VAL A 239 -7.59 22.65 -16.27
N ARG A 240 -8.02 21.41 -16.43
CA ARG A 240 -7.47 20.49 -17.43
C ARG A 240 -8.06 20.79 -18.79
N VAL A 241 -7.25 21.26 -19.72
CA VAL A 241 -7.71 21.68 -21.05
C VAL A 241 -7.34 20.62 -22.08
N GLY A 242 -8.36 20.04 -22.72
CA GLY A 242 -8.19 19.00 -23.75
C GLY A 242 -7.50 17.74 -23.24
N GLU A 243 -7.66 17.44 -21.95
CA GLU A 243 -7.04 16.27 -21.27
C GLU A 243 -5.50 16.23 -21.33
N ARG A 244 -4.84 17.33 -21.67
CA ARG A 244 -3.39 17.33 -21.92
C ARG A 244 -2.60 18.44 -21.22
N ARG A 245 -3.13 19.67 -21.05
CA ARG A 245 -2.43 20.79 -20.42
C ARG A 245 -3.23 21.40 -19.29
N TRP A 246 -2.58 22.21 -18.47
CA TRP A 246 -3.20 22.88 -17.35
C TRP A 246 -3.24 24.40 -17.52
N ASN A 247 -4.37 24.99 -17.15
CA ASN A 247 -4.47 26.41 -16.85
C ASN A 247 -4.65 26.55 -15.34
N LEU A 248 -3.79 27.31 -14.69
CA LEU A 248 -3.85 27.56 -13.26
C LEU A 248 -4.49 28.91 -13.01
N ARG A 249 -5.38 28.99 -12.03
CA ARG A 249 -5.92 30.26 -11.52
C ARG A 249 -5.39 30.48 -10.11
N LEU A 250 -4.75 31.65 -9.93
CA LEU A 250 -4.16 32.03 -8.66
C LEU A 250 -5.18 32.70 -7.74
N ASP A 251 -4.80 32.92 -6.48
CA ASP A 251 -5.58 33.58 -5.44
C ASP A 251 -6.02 35.01 -5.81
N ASN A 252 -5.20 35.73 -6.58
CA ASN A 252 -5.49 37.08 -7.09
C ASN A 252 -6.27 37.08 -8.43
N GLY A 253 -6.72 35.90 -8.91
CA GLY A 253 -7.50 35.79 -10.16
C GLY A 253 -6.67 35.68 -11.43
N VAL A 254 -5.35 35.80 -11.38
CA VAL A 254 -4.46 35.66 -12.54
C VAL A 254 -4.53 34.23 -13.08
N GLU A 255 -4.76 34.10 -14.40
CA GLU A 255 -4.72 32.82 -15.10
C GLU A 255 -3.33 32.57 -15.68
N VAL A 256 -2.70 31.44 -15.34
CA VAL A 256 -1.42 30.98 -15.90
C VAL A 256 -1.69 29.81 -16.83
N ARG A 257 -1.43 29.97 -18.13
CA ARG A 257 -1.63 28.93 -19.15
C ARG A 257 -0.33 28.20 -19.39
N LEU A 258 -0.30 26.92 -19.03
CA LEU A 258 0.88 26.08 -19.17
C LEU A 258 0.95 25.40 -20.55
N PRO A 259 2.16 25.14 -21.05
CA PRO A 259 2.36 24.28 -22.20
C PRO A 259 2.00 22.82 -21.86
N GLU A 260 1.82 22.02 -22.88
CA GLU A 260 1.64 20.56 -22.74
C GLU A 260 2.95 19.90 -22.32
N GLU A 261 4.04 20.28 -22.94
CA GLU A 261 5.39 19.81 -22.64
C GLU A 261 6.22 20.92 -21.98
N GLY A 262 7.13 20.55 -21.07
CA GLY A 262 8.01 21.52 -20.41
C GLY A 262 7.32 22.44 -19.42
N ALA A 263 6.14 22.08 -18.90
CA ALA A 263 5.38 22.88 -17.95
C ALA A 263 6.16 23.23 -16.68
N GLU A 264 7.03 22.34 -16.21
CA GLU A 264 7.89 22.58 -15.04
C GLU A 264 8.91 23.69 -15.30
N ALA A 265 9.60 23.64 -16.43
CA ALA A 265 10.54 24.67 -16.84
C ALA A 265 9.85 26.03 -17.02
N ALA A 266 8.67 26.04 -17.66
CA ALA A 266 7.87 27.24 -17.85
C ALA A 266 7.42 27.86 -16.51
N LEU A 267 7.02 27.04 -15.52
CA LEU A 267 6.72 27.53 -14.18
C LEU A 267 7.95 28.07 -13.45
N GLY A 268 9.08 27.38 -13.58
CA GLY A 268 10.35 27.85 -13.01
C GLY A 268 10.73 29.22 -13.52
N GLU A 269 10.61 29.45 -14.82
CA GLU A 269 10.89 30.73 -15.46
C GLU A 269 9.89 31.82 -15.02
N LEU A 270 8.60 31.48 -14.91
CA LEU A 270 7.60 32.40 -14.37
C LEU A 270 7.96 32.85 -12.94
N VAL A 271 8.36 31.89 -12.09
CA VAL A 271 8.73 32.20 -10.69
C VAL A 271 10.00 33.05 -10.64
N ARG A 272 10.97 32.82 -11.53
CA ARG A 272 12.16 33.65 -11.67
C ARG A 272 11.78 35.09 -12.01
N LEU A 273 10.95 35.28 -13.04
CA LEU A 273 10.46 36.59 -13.44
C LEU A 273 9.65 37.27 -12.34
N ASP A 274 8.84 36.52 -11.59
CA ASP A 274 8.06 37.07 -10.49
C ASP A 274 8.96 37.57 -9.34
N ARG A 275 10.06 36.90 -9.07
CA ARG A 275 11.07 37.36 -8.09
C ARG A 275 11.75 38.66 -8.52
N GLU A 276 12.12 38.77 -9.79
CA GLU A 276 12.85 39.90 -10.33
C GLU A 276 11.94 41.11 -10.57
N GLN A 277 10.73 40.88 -11.07
CA GLN A 277 9.88 41.95 -11.60
C GLN A 277 8.50 42.06 -10.94
N LYS A 278 8.19 41.14 -10.00
CA LYS A 278 6.91 41.05 -9.30
C LYS A 278 5.71 41.01 -10.27
N ILE A 279 5.85 40.24 -11.35
CA ILE A 279 4.88 40.22 -12.45
C ILE A 279 3.50 39.73 -11.99
N LEU A 280 3.44 38.75 -11.11
CA LEU A 280 2.20 38.21 -10.56
C LEU A 280 1.52 39.11 -9.53
N ALA A 281 2.17 40.19 -9.10
CA ALA A 281 1.58 41.20 -8.24
C ALA A 281 0.99 42.38 -9.02
N ARG A 282 1.24 42.44 -10.32
CA ARG A 282 0.70 43.48 -11.20
C ARG A 282 -0.76 43.21 -11.56
N ASP A 283 -1.46 44.24 -11.99
CA ASP A 283 -2.82 44.10 -12.51
C ASP A 283 -2.80 43.47 -13.90
N ILE A 284 -2.79 42.13 -13.91
CA ILE A 284 -2.78 41.30 -15.11
C ILE A 284 -3.92 40.29 -15.04
N LYS A 285 -4.50 39.96 -16.23
CA LYS A 285 -5.57 38.98 -16.33
C LYS A 285 -5.05 37.57 -16.56
N ALA A 286 -4.05 37.42 -17.40
CA ALA A 286 -3.47 36.12 -17.71
C ALA A 286 -2.02 36.22 -18.14
N ILE A 287 -1.28 35.13 -17.93
CA ILE A 287 0.05 34.89 -18.49
C ILE A 287 0.00 33.60 -19.30
N ASP A 288 0.39 33.67 -20.57
CA ASP A 288 0.43 32.52 -21.46
C ASP A 288 1.89 32.05 -21.62
N LEU A 289 2.19 30.86 -21.11
CA LEU A 289 3.51 30.23 -21.13
C LEU A 289 3.62 29.14 -22.20
N ARG A 290 2.65 29.03 -23.10
CA ARG A 290 2.62 27.97 -24.12
C ARG A 290 3.65 28.13 -25.23
N PHE A 291 4.27 29.28 -25.32
CA PHE A 291 5.30 29.57 -26.30
C PHE A 291 6.68 29.43 -25.65
N ALA A 292 7.57 28.69 -26.29
CA ALA A 292 8.90 28.40 -25.75
C ALA A 292 9.84 29.64 -25.75
N ASP A 293 9.58 30.59 -26.62
CA ASP A 293 10.43 31.75 -26.89
C ASP A 293 9.96 33.04 -26.22
N ARG A 294 8.72 33.06 -25.69
CA ARG A 294 8.12 34.30 -25.14
C ARG A 294 6.97 34.03 -24.18
N PHE A 295 6.74 34.95 -23.28
CA PHE A 295 5.56 35.04 -22.47
C PHE A 295 4.61 36.10 -22.99
N ILE A 296 3.34 35.75 -23.07
CA ILE A 296 2.30 36.71 -23.45
C ILE A 296 1.51 37.11 -22.19
N VAL A 297 1.60 38.37 -21.82
CA VAL A 297 0.84 38.92 -20.70
C VAL A 297 -0.43 39.57 -21.23
N LYS A 298 -1.56 39.14 -20.73
CA LYS A 298 -2.86 39.73 -21.03
C LYS A 298 -3.24 40.68 -19.91
N LEU A 299 -3.45 41.94 -20.26
CA LEU A 299 -3.89 42.99 -19.35
C LEU A 299 -5.43 43.06 -19.28
N PRO A 300 -5.99 43.63 -18.21
CA PRO A 300 -7.42 44.00 -18.17
C PRO A 300 -7.78 44.96 -19.29
N PRO A 301 -9.04 45.01 -19.70
CA PRO A 301 -9.51 46.00 -20.67
C PRO A 301 -9.27 47.45 -20.17
N GLY A 302 -8.68 48.29 -21.03
CA GLY A 302 -8.38 49.70 -20.69
C GLY A 302 -7.03 49.94 -19.99
N SER A 303 -6.22 48.91 -19.75
CA SER A 303 -4.88 49.10 -19.19
C SER A 303 -3.93 49.69 -20.21
N PRO A 304 -3.01 50.59 -19.82
CA PRO A 304 -1.96 51.11 -20.72
C PRO A 304 -1.07 49.99 -21.23
N VAL A 305 -0.68 50.03 -22.48
CA VAL A 305 0.21 49.03 -23.10
C VAL A 305 1.58 49.09 -22.40
N ILE A 306 1.93 48.05 -21.67
CA ILE A 306 3.27 47.90 -21.13
C ILE A 306 4.17 47.41 -22.25
N ALA A 307 5.32 48.08 -22.47
CA ALA A 307 6.27 47.70 -23.47
C ALA A 307 6.71 46.22 -23.31
N PRO A 308 6.98 45.50 -24.41
CA PRO A 308 7.36 44.10 -24.33
C PRO A 308 8.64 43.93 -23.51
N VAL A 309 8.60 43.10 -22.51
CA VAL A 309 9.79 42.67 -21.77
C VAL A 309 10.50 41.63 -22.63
N HIS A 310 11.55 42.01 -23.31
CA HIS A 310 12.43 41.06 -23.99
C HIS A 310 13.25 40.32 -22.90
N PRO A 311 13.35 39.01 -22.95
CA PRO A 311 14.38 38.34 -22.17
C PRO A 311 15.72 38.86 -22.62
N ALA A 312 16.60 39.26 -21.69
CA ALA A 312 17.93 39.70 -22.02
C ALA A 312 18.62 38.61 -22.84
N SER A 313 18.85 38.89 -24.11
CA SER A 313 19.69 38.07 -24.95
C SER A 313 21.09 38.09 -24.32
N GLY A 314 21.49 36.96 -23.72
CA GLY A 314 22.86 36.79 -23.27
C GLY A 314 23.80 37.02 -24.41
N GLY A 315 24.45 38.18 -24.42
CA GLY A 315 25.49 38.52 -25.38
C GLY A 315 26.58 37.47 -25.29
N ARG A 316 26.72 36.70 -26.34
CA ARG A 316 28.01 36.08 -26.65
C ARG A 316 28.87 37.23 -27.17
N GLU A 317 29.73 37.72 -26.33
CA GLU A 317 30.91 38.42 -26.80
C GLU A 317 31.90 37.40 -27.38
N THR A 318 32.34 37.64 -28.56
CA THR A 318 33.36 36.93 -29.35
C THR A 318 34.76 36.97 -28.71
#